data_50bedf70166b55e2e524c0699ccb6665
#
_entry.id   50bedf70166b55e2e524c0699ccb6665
#
_cell.length_a   1.000
_cell.length_b   1.000
_cell.length_c   1.000
_cell.angle_alpha   90.00
_cell.angle_beta   90.00
_cell.angle_gamma   90.00
#
_symmetry.space_group_name_H-M   'P 1'
#
loop_
_entity.id
_entity.type
_entity.pdbx_description
1 polymer ?
#
loop_
_entity_poly.entity_id
_entity_poly.type
_entity_poly.pdbx_seq_one_letter_code
_entity_poly.pdbx_strand_id
1 'polypeptide(L)' 'MPVKLDVGQRIQLKKNHACGGNTFTVMRTGMDFRIQCDTCQSQIWLSRPDLEKRLKKILDEQE' A
#
# COMPACT_ATOMS: atom_id res chain seq x y z
N MET A 1 -4.06 -15.67 5.09
CA MET A 1 -4.84 -14.78 5.81
C MET A 1 -5.24 -13.60 5.00
N PRO A 2 -6.48 -13.23 4.96
CA PRO A 2 -6.88 -12.09 4.16
C PRO A 2 -6.40 -10.79 4.77
N VAL A 3 -5.99 -9.89 3.92
CA VAL A 3 -5.53 -8.60 4.36
C VAL A 3 -6.70 -7.64 4.20
N LYS A 4 -7.04 -6.93 5.28
CA LYS A 4 -8.12 -6.00 5.24
C LYS A 4 -7.58 -4.59 5.17
N LEU A 5 -7.77 -3.92 4.08
CA LEU A 5 -7.28 -2.58 3.88
C LEU A 5 -8.41 -1.64 3.53
N ASP A 6 -8.35 -0.43 4.05
CA ASP A 6 -9.35 0.59 3.76
C ASP A 6 -8.70 1.81 3.14
N VAL A 7 -9.48 2.58 2.45
CA VAL A 7 -9.00 3.82 1.82
C VAL A 7 -8.47 4.75 2.92
N GLY A 8 -7.31 5.32 2.67
CA GLY A 8 -6.68 6.22 3.63
C GLY A 8 -5.73 5.52 4.58
N GLN A 9 -5.68 4.18 4.56
CA GLN A 9 -4.81 3.47 5.46
C GLN A 9 -3.40 3.47 4.91
N ARG A 10 -2.39 3.52 5.75
CA ARG A 10 -1.01 3.48 5.31
C ARG A 10 -0.45 2.10 5.42
N ILE A 11 0.39 1.74 4.48
CA ILE A 11 1.03 0.42 4.46
C ILE A 11 2.50 0.58 4.11
N GLN A 12 3.28 -0.42 4.46
CA GLN A 12 4.69 -0.46 4.13
C GLN A 12 4.94 -1.72 3.31
N LEU A 13 5.62 -1.58 2.20
CA LEU A 13 5.92 -2.70 1.32
C LEU A 13 7.31 -3.24 1.57
N LYS A 14 7.56 -4.47 1.17
CA LYS A 14 8.84 -5.12 1.37
C LYS A 14 9.93 -4.50 0.52
N LYS A 15 9.57 -3.94 -0.64
CA LYS A 15 10.54 -3.36 -1.51
C LYS A 15 10.42 -1.87 -1.48
N ASN A 16 11.50 -1.16 -1.55
CA ASN A 16 11.46 0.30 -1.63
C ASN A 16 11.03 0.72 -3.01
N HIS A 17 10.30 1.78 -3.09
CA HIS A 17 9.94 2.38 -4.36
C HIS A 17 11.17 3.03 -4.99
N ALA A 18 11.13 3.30 -6.28
CA ALA A 18 12.26 3.90 -6.99
C ALA A 18 12.69 5.23 -6.38
N CYS A 19 11.79 5.93 -5.73
CA CYS A 19 12.12 7.19 -5.10
C CYS A 19 12.77 7.02 -3.73
N GLY A 20 12.94 5.79 -3.28
CA GLY A 20 13.56 5.54 -1.99
C GLY A 20 12.59 5.33 -0.85
N GLY A 21 11.32 5.61 -1.02
CA GLY A 21 10.34 5.41 0.02
C GLY A 21 9.67 4.06 -0.08
N ASN A 22 9.18 3.55 1.03
CA ASN A 22 8.45 2.29 1.00
C ASN A 22 7.12 2.39 1.73
N THR A 23 6.69 3.57 2.08
CA THR A 23 5.40 3.80 2.73
C THR A 23 4.39 4.30 1.70
N PHE A 24 3.23 3.69 1.70
CA PHE A 24 2.20 4.03 0.73
C PHE A 24 0.87 4.22 1.43
N THR A 25 -0.01 4.99 0.82
CA THR A 25 -1.35 5.22 1.33
C THR A 25 -2.34 4.55 0.38
N VAL A 26 -3.27 3.80 0.92
CA VAL A 26 -4.28 3.13 0.09
C VAL A 26 -5.26 4.18 -0.40
N MET A 27 -5.34 4.33 -1.72
CA MET A 27 -6.24 5.31 -2.31
C MET A 27 -7.55 4.65 -2.74
N ARG A 28 -7.54 3.37 -3.06
CA ARG A 28 -8.73 2.70 -3.53
C ARG A 28 -8.66 1.21 -3.20
N THR A 29 -9.79 0.64 -2.89
CA THR A 29 -9.88 -0.79 -2.62
C THR A 29 -10.89 -1.40 -3.58
N GLY A 30 -11.04 -2.69 -3.53
CA GLY A 30 -11.96 -3.40 -4.42
C GLY A 30 -11.25 -4.56 -5.06
N MET A 31 -11.52 -4.81 -6.33
CA MET A 31 -10.85 -5.90 -7.02
C MET A 31 -9.38 -5.58 -7.21
N ASP A 32 -9.06 -4.33 -7.46
CA ASP A 32 -7.69 -3.89 -7.56
C ASP A 32 -7.45 -2.84 -6.50
N PHE A 33 -6.24 -2.78 -5.99
CA PHE A 33 -5.89 -1.77 -5.02
C PHE A 33 -5.08 -0.68 -5.69
N ARG A 34 -5.35 0.55 -5.32
CA ARG A 34 -4.58 1.66 -5.81
C ARG A 34 -3.90 2.29 -4.62
N ILE A 35 -2.59 2.38 -4.67
CA ILE A 35 -1.81 2.94 -3.57
C ILE A 35 -0.97 4.09 -4.10
N GLN A 36 -0.66 5.02 -3.22
CA GLN A 36 0.13 6.18 -3.59
C GLN A 36 1.34 6.27 -2.70
N CYS A 37 2.50 6.44 -3.30
CA CYS A 37 3.73 6.59 -2.56
C CYS A 37 3.72 7.91 -1.80
N ASP A 38 4.01 7.88 -0.51
CA ASP A 38 3.99 9.08 0.30
C ASP A 38 5.17 10.00 -0.02
N THR A 39 6.23 9.46 -0.58
CA THR A 39 7.41 10.26 -0.87
C THR A 39 7.32 10.99 -2.20
N CYS A 40 7.00 10.32 -3.27
CA CYS A 40 6.94 10.95 -4.58
C CYS A 40 5.52 11.06 -5.12
N GLN A 41 4.55 10.53 -4.39
CA GLN A 41 3.15 10.61 -4.75
C GLN A 41 2.78 9.89 -6.04
N SER A 42 3.59 8.95 -6.47
CA SER A 42 3.25 8.13 -7.62
C SER A 42 2.20 7.11 -7.23
N GLN A 43 1.25 6.88 -8.11
CA GLN A 43 0.18 5.93 -7.85
C GLN A 43 0.47 4.62 -8.56
N ILE A 44 0.22 3.53 -7.87
CA ILE A 44 0.49 2.21 -8.40
C ILE A 44 -0.75 1.35 -8.25
N TRP A 45 -1.05 0.57 -9.27
CA TRP A 45 -2.17 -0.36 -9.24
C TRP A 45 -1.64 -1.75 -8.97
N LEU A 46 -2.23 -2.43 -8.02
CA LEU A 46 -1.86 -3.80 -7.69
C LEU A 46 -3.10 -4.63 -7.52
N SER A 47 -3.06 -5.85 -7.98
CA SER A 47 -4.14 -6.78 -7.68
C SER A 47 -4.00 -7.23 -6.23
N ARG A 48 -5.06 -7.79 -5.68
CA ARG A 48 -5.05 -8.21 -4.29
C ARG A 48 -3.92 -9.19 -3.97
N PRO A 49 -3.74 -10.26 -4.75
CA PRO A 49 -2.65 -11.18 -4.44
C PRO A 49 -1.28 -10.53 -4.55
N ASP A 50 -1.11 -9.61 -5.50
CA ASP A 50 0.16 -8.93 -5.64
C ASP A 50 0.43 -8.04 -4.44
N LEU A 51 -0.57 -7.33 -3.96
CA LEU A 51 -0.41 -6.49 -2.81
C LEU A 51 -0.06 -7.32 -1.57
N GLU A 52 -0.72 -8.43 -1.39
CA GLU A 52 -0.46 -9.28 -0.24
C GLU A 52 0.97 -9.81 -0.25
N LYS A 53 1.49 -10.13 -1.44
CA LYS A 53 2.84 -10.60 -1.53
C LYS A 53 3.85 -9.51 -1.20
N ARG A 54 3.57 -8.29 -1.55
CA ARG A 54 4.49 -7.19 -1.36
C ARG A 54 4.34 -6.50 -0.02
N LEU A 55 3.24 -6.74 0.67
CA LEU A 55 2.95 -6.06 1.91
C LEU A 55 3.87 -6.53 3.02
N LYS A 56 4.58 -5.61 3.66
CA LYS A 56 5.41 -5.94 4.79
C LYS A 56 4.62 -5.77 6.07
N LYS A 57 3.95 -4.67 6.24
CA LYS A 57 3.09 -4.46 7.39
C LYS A 57 2.14 -3.31 7.15
N ILE A 58 1.11 -3.22 7.95
CA ILE A 58 0.15 -2.16 7.87
C ILE A 58 0.50 -1.13 8.93
N LEU A 59 0.72 0.11 8.49
CA LEU A 59 1.07 1.19 9.40
C LEU A 59 -0.22 1.86 9.82
N ASP A 60 -0.88 1.29 10.80
CA ASP A 60 -2.14 1.81 11.21
C ASP A 60 -1.96 2.84 12.25
N GLU A 61 -2.14 4.04 11.96
CA GLU A 61 -1.92 5.00 12.83
C GLU A 61 -2.90 5.27 13.70
N GLN A 62 -3.74 4.89 13.98
CA GLN A 62 -4.70 5.11 14.85
C GLN A 62 -4.40 5.49 16.00
N GLU A 63 -4.16 5.72 16.34
CA GLU A 63 -3.90 6.01 17.40
C GLU A 63 -4.19 6.30 17.82
#